data_c00dc4d9c8d93e9ef7034b7ea498bed8
#
_entry.id   c00dc4d9c8d93e9ef7034b7ea498bed8
#
_cell.length_a   1.000
_cell.length_b   1.000
_cell.length_c   1.000
_cell.angle_alpha   90.00
_cell.angle_beta   90.00
_cell.angle_gamma   90.00
#
_symmetry.space_group_name_H-M   'P 1'
#
loop_
_entity.id
_entity.type
_entity.pdbx_description
1 polymer ?
#
loop_
_entity_poly.entity_id
_entity_poly.type
_entity_poly.pdbx_seq_one_letter_code
_entity_poly.pdbx_strand_id
1 'polypeptide(L)'
;MKNVDCTVLVASCDKYADLLAPFVALFRKYWSACPFQLALVTESDPGVEGFDRTIACGKGGTWCSRLVQALDAIETPYVLMLCDDYYLERAVDTALLLRRLEQMKKYSALNLRMIPNPEPSEKNSLAFAADGSLREYVKRTAYCVATQTGFWDCAFLRRLAAKTASIWEFERYGSYDFTDEEESRPILVTREKEFPFLDAVHKGAWETWGVKCLKENKLDFDFSKRGLPSFSTRLKEAVKRFIWKLNPELVTRLQNRFALGAKERKG
;
A
#
# COMPACT_ATOMS: atom_id res chain seq x y z
N MET A 1 14.76 -1.29 22.05
CA MET A 1 13.29 -1.40 22.22
C MET A 1 12.65 -1.00 20.91
N LYS A 2 11.56 -1.69 20.49
CA LYS A 2 10.80 -1.30 19.31
C LYS A 2 10.00 -0.04 19.61
N ASN A 3 9.76 0.76 18.57
CA ASN A 3 8.96 1.98 18.66
C ASN A 3 7.52 1.62 19.03
N VAL A 4 6.98 2.26 20.04
CA VAL A 4 5.63 2.00 20.58
C VAL A 4 4.52 2.78 19.84
N ASP A 5 4.88 3.68 18.94
CA ASP A 5 3.92 4.53 18.24
C ASP A 5 3.47 3.94 16.90
N CYS A 6 4.25 3.02 16.32
CA CYS A 6 3.96 2.50 14.99
C CYS A 6 4.30 1.02 14.83
N THR A 7 3.46 0.30 14.09
CA THR A 7 3.67 -1.07 13.63
C THR A 7 3.76 -1.09 12.11
N VAL A 8 4.71 -1.84 11.54
CA VAL A 8 4.69 -2.18 10.10
C VAL A 8 3.69 -3.32 9.92
N LEU A 9 2.59 -3.04 9.24
CA LEU A 9 1.52 -4.00 8.97
C LEU A 9 1.59 -4.48 7.54
N VAL A 10 1.88 -5.76 7.34
CA VAL A 10 1.91 -6.42 6.03
C VAL A 10 0.58 -7.12 5.79
N ALA A 11 -0.18 -6.64 4.80
CA ALA A 11 -1.44 -7.25 4.42
C ALA A 11 -1.24 -8.35 3.39
N SER A 12 -1.74 -9.57 3.69
CA SER A 12 -1.65 -10.75 2.83
C SER A 12 -2.93 -11.60 2.88
N CYS A 13 -2.89 -12.72 2.18
CA CYS A 13 -3.87 -13.80 2.25
C CYS A 13 -3.23 -15.13 1.85
N ASP A 14 -3.90 -16.26 2.14
CA ASP A 14 -3.37 -17.61 1.86
C ASP A 14 -2.92 -17.79 0.41
N LYS A 15 -3.65 -17.18 -0.53
CA LYS A 15 -3.30 -17.23 -1.97
C LYS A 15 -1.94 -16.62 -2.30
N TYR A 16 -1.46 -15.71 -1.47
CA TYR A 16 -0.20 -14.97 -1.64
C TYR A 16 0.87 -15.38 -0.61
N ALA A 17 0.64 -16.44 0.17
CA ALA A 17 1.58 -16.91 1.19
C ALA A 17 2.97 -17.26 0.64
N ASP A 18 3.05 -17.64 -0.64
CA ASP A 18 4.31 -17.90 -1.34
C ASP A 18 5.22 -16.66 -1.47
N LEU A 19 4.66 -15.44 -1.38
CA LEU A 19 5.43 -14.20 -1.46
C LEU A 19 6.09 -13.81 -0.14
N LEU A 20 5.65 -14.38 0.99
CA LEU A 20 6.04 -13.91 2.32
C LEU A 20 7.48 -14.23 2.69
N ALA A 21 7.98 -15.43 2.37
CA ALA A 21 9.36 -15.77 2.67
C ALA A 21 10.38 -14.86 1.94
N PRO A 22 10.26 -14.62 0.62
CA PRO A 22 11.13 -13.67 -0.06
C PRO A 22 10.88 -12.21 0.40
N PHE A 23 9.65 -11.83 0.75
CA PHE A 23 9.37 -10.54 1.35
C PHE A 23 10.19 -10.33 2.63
N VAL A 24 10.11 -11.27 3.58
CA VAL A 24 10.87 -11.19 4.85
C VAL A 24 12.37 -11.16 4.60
N ALA A 25 12.88 -12.01 3.69
CA ALA A 25 14.31 -12.04 3.37
C ALA A 25 14.81 -10.67 2.88
N LEU A 26 14.08 -10.05 1.95
CA LEU A 26 14.41 -8.72 1.43
C LEU A 26 14.22 -7.63 2.49
N PHE A 27 13.15 -7.71 3.27
CA PHE A 27 12.87 -6.77 4.36
C PHE A 27 14.02 -6.78 5.37
N ARG A 28 14.44 -7.95 5.85
CA ARG A 28 15.54 -8.09 6.80
C ARG A 28 16.89 -7.70 6.21
N LYS A 29 17.11 -7.94 4.91
CA LYS A 29 18.32 -7.51 4.21
C LYS A 29 18.43 -5.99 4.12
N TYR A 30 17.36 -5.33 3.72
CA TYR A 30 17.38 -3.91 3.40
C TYR A 30 16.89 -3.01 4.54
N TRP A 31 16.29 -3.60 5.59
CA TRP A 31 15.83 -2.90 6.78
C TRP A 31 16.03 -3.71 8.06
N SER A 32 17.26 -4.24 8.25
CA SER A 32 17.61 -5.06 9.43
C SER A 32 17.40 -4.35 10.76
N ALA A 33 17.63 -3.02 10.79
CA ALA A 33 17.45 -2.16 11.95
C ALA A 33 16.06 -1.49 12.01
N CYS A 34 15.02 -2.13 11.45
CA CYS A 34 13.65 -1.61 11.54
C CYS A 34 13.25 -1.38 13.00
N PRO A 35 12.91 -0.13 13.40
CA PRO A 35 12.56 0.17 14.78
C PRO A 35 11.15 -0.25 15.15
N PHE A 36 10.31 -0.61 14.17
CA PHE A 36 8.91 -0.96 14.34
C PHE A 36 8.72 -2.47 14.50
N GLN A 37 7.63 -2.87 15.15
CA GLN A 37 7.18 -4.26 15.12
C GLN A 37 6.73 -4.60 13.69
N LEU A 38 7.14 -5.75 13.15
CA LEU A 38 6.69 -6.25 11.86
C LEU A 38 5.55 -7.26 12.07
N ALA A 39 4.33 -6.87 11.75
CA ALA A 39 3.14 -7.70 11.88
C ALA A 39 2.62 -8.14 10.52
N LEU A 40 2.23 -9.41 10.40
CA LEU A 40 1.53 -9.98 9.26
C LEU A 40 0.04 -10.09 9.58
N VAL A 41 -0.83 -9.67 8.66
CA VAL A 41 -2.25 -10.03 8.68
C VAL A 41 -2.58 -10.93 7.48
N THR A 42 -3.23 -12.06 7.75
CA THR A 42 -3.54 -13.08 6.75
C THR A 42 -4.76 -13.93 7.18
N GLU A 43 -5.19 -14.89 6.37
CA GLU A 43 -6.29 -15.81 6.68
C GLU A 43 -5.84 -16.91 7.63
N SER A 44 -4.78 -17.64 7.28
CA SER A 44 -4.18 -18.71 8.09
C SER A 44 -2.73 -18.36 8.41
N ASP A 45 -2.20 -18.84 9.53
CA ASP A 45 -0.78 -18.68 9.81
C ASP A 45 0.04 -19.50 8.79
N PRO A 46 0.87 -18.85 7.96
CA PRO A 46 1.66 -19.53 6.95
C PRO A 46 2.94 -20.18 7.52
N GLY A 47 3.22 -20.04 8.81
CA GLY A 47 4.45 -20.53 9.44
C GLY A 47 5.74 -19.88 8.92
N VAL A 48 5.66 -18.67 8.35
CA VAL A 48 6.83 -17.96 7.82
C VAL A 48 7.52 -17.21 8.95
N GLU A 49 8.77 -17.59 9.24
CA GLU A 49 9.59 -16.93 10.24
C GLU A 49 9.97 -15.50 9.82
N GLY A 50 10.26 -14.65 10.83
CA GLY A 50 10.78 -13.31 10.63
C GLY A 50 9.75 -12.19 10.76
N PHE A 51 8.47 -12.49 10.87
CA PHE A 51 7.47 -11.57 11.43
C PHE A 51 7.56 -11.59 12.97
N ASP A 52 7.39 -10.43 13.60
CA ASP A 52 7.35 -10.34 15.06
C ASP A 52 5.99 -10.81 15.60
N ARG A 53 4.95 -10.71 14.76
CA ARG A 53 3.59 -11.14 15.08
C ARG A 53 2.85 -11.54 13.80
N THR A 54 2.10 -12.66 13.86
CA THR A 54 1.13 -13.05 12.84
C THR A 54 -0.28 -12.94 13.41
N ILE A 55 -1.17 -12.27 12.67
CA ILE A 55 -2.60 -12.10 12.98
C ILE A 55 -3.37 -12.93 11.96
N ALA A 56 -3.72 -14.16 12.34
CA ALA A 56 -4.52 -15.08 11.53
C ALA A 56 -6.00 -14.82 11.75
N CYS A 57 -6.68 -14.28 10.75
CA CYS A 57 -8.07 -13.79 10.83
C CYS A 57 -9.11 -14.87 10.50
N GLY A 58 -8.68 -16.06 10.09
CA GLY A 58 -9.59 -17.11 9.60
C GLY A 58 -10.00 -16.93 8.14
N LYS A 59 -10.48 -18.02 7.55
CA LYS A 59 -10.93 -18.06 6.16
C LYS A 59 -12.30 -17.40 5.98
N GLY A 60 -12.58 -16.96 4.76
CA GLY A 60 -13.88 -16.40 4.36
C GLY A 60 -14.04 -14.89 4.61
N GLY A 61 -13.07 -14.26 5.26
CA GLY A 61 -13.05 -12.80 5.40
C GLY A 61 -12.61 -12.08 4.12
N THR A 62 -13.03 -10.82 3.98
CA THR A 62 -12.55 -9.92 2.92
C THR A 62 -11.21 -9.29 3.32
N TRP A 63 -10.52 -8.65 2.36
CA TRP A 63 -9.33 -7.85 2.67
C TRP A 63 -9.63 -6.80 3.77
N CYS A 64 -10.76 -6.11 3.65
CA CYS A 64 -11.16 -5.08 4.61
C CYS A 64 -11.48 -5.65 6.00
N SER A 65 -12.19 -6.79 6.08
CA SER A 65 -12.52 -7.39 7.37
C SER A 65 -11.28 -7.92 8.10
N ARG A 66 -10.28 -8.44 7.36
CA ARG A 66 -8.99 -8.82 7.95
C ARG A 66 -8.22 -7.60 8.46
N LEU A 67 -8.22 -6.51 7.67
CA LEU A 67 -7.58 -5.27 8.09
C LEU A 67 -8.20 -4.73 9.39
N VAL A 68 -9.52 -4.75 9.52
CA VAL A 68 -10.22 -4.35 10.77
C VAL A 68 -9.75 -5.21 11.94
N GLN A 69 -9.75 -6.54 11.79
CA GLN A 69 -9.30 -7.45 12.85
C GLN A 69 -7.83 -7.22 13.24
N ALA A 70 -6.97 -6.93 12.23
CA ALA A 70 -5.57 -6.61 12.50
C ALA A 70 -5.44 -5.32 13.31
N LEU A 71 -6.17 -4.27 12.94
CA LEU A 71 -6.12 -2.98 13.62
C LEU A 71 -6.74 -3.05 15.04
N ASP A 72 -7.71 -3.93 15.26
CA ASP A 72 -8.24 -4.22 16.60
C ASP A 72 -7.23 -4.97 17.51
N ALA A 73 -6.30 -5.70 16.90
CA ALA A 73 -5.26 -6.43 17.61
C ALA A 73 -3.95 -5.63 17.78
N ILE A 74 -3.75 -4.54 17.06
CA ILE A 74 -2.58 -3.67 17.13
C ILE A 74 -2.82 -2.58 18.18
N GLU A 75 -1.83 -2.37 19.05
CA GLU A 75 -1.91 -1.38 20.15
C GLU A 75 -1.32 -0.02 19.76
N THR A 76 -0.54 0.06 18.69
CA THR A 76 0.09 1.30 18.25
C THR A 76 -0.91 2.22 17.56
N PRO A 77 -0.87 3.55 17.79
CA PRO A 77 -1.80 4.50 17.18
C PRO A 77 -1.61 4.67 15.67
N TYR A 78 -0.45 4.27 15.14
CA TYR A 78 -0.14 4.35 13.72
C TYR A 78 0.32 3.01 13.17
N VAL A 79 0.07 2.80 11.88
CA VAL A 79 0.65 1.69 11.11
C VAL A 79 1.36 2.22 9.87
N LEU A 80 2.48 1.61 9.52
CA LEU A 80 3.09 1.68 8.20
C LEU A 80 2.56 0.50 7.39
N MET A 81 1.64 0.76 6.45
CA MET A 81 0.98 -0.30 5.69
C MET A 81 1.80 -0.72 4.48
N LEU A 82 2.01 -2.03 4.33
CA LEU A 82 2.66 -2.67 3.20
C LEU A 82 1.77 -3.81 2.66
N CYS A 83 1.99 -4.19 1.41
CA CYS A 83 1.46 -5.42 0.82
C CYS A 83 2.57 -6.48 0.73
N ASP A 84 2.18 -7.74 0.64
CA ASP A 84 3.07 -8.90 0.58
C ASP A 84 3.95 -8.96 -0.68
N ASP A 85 3.58 -8.24 -1.74
CA ASP A 85 4.32 -8.09 -3.00
C ASP A 85 5.20 -6.83 -3.07
N TYR A 86 5.28 -6.03 -1.98
CA TYR A 86 6.12 -4.83 -1.91
C TYR A 86 7.54 -5.21 -1.47
N TYR A 87 8.36 -5.66 -2.44
CA TYR A 87 9.73 -6.09 -2.16
C TYR A 87 10.68 -4.90 -2.07
N LEU A 88 11.42 -4.82 -0.96
CA LEU A 88 12.46 -3.81 -0.82
C LEU A 88 13.60 -4.05 -1.83
N GLU A 89 14.00 -3.02 -2.55
CA GLU A 89 15.02 -3.07 -3.59
C GLU A 89 16.37 -2.45 -3.15
N ARG A 90 16.38 -1.68 -2.06
CA ARG A 90 17.57 -1.05 -1.47
C ARG A 90 17.32 -0.71 0.00
N ALA A 91 18.37 -0.28 0.71
CA ALA A 91 18.28 0.10 2.11
C ALA A 91 17.22 1.19 2.36
N VAL A 92 16.46 1.00 3.44
CA VAL A 92 15.46 1.95 3.93
C VAL A 92 16.14 3.03 4.76
N ASP A 93 15.86 4.29 4.49
CA ASP A 93 16.28 5.41 5.33
C ASP A 93 15.39 5.51 6.57
N THR A 94 15.82 4.83 7.64
CA THR A 94 15.10 4.81 8.91
C THR A 94 14.94 6.20 9.52
N ALA A 95 15.95 7.06 9.40
CA ALA A 95 15.89 8.42 9.95
C ALA A 95 14.83 9.26 9.23
N LEU A 96 14.72 9.11 7.91
CA LEU A 96 13.66 9.74 7.12
C LEU A 96 12.29 9.24 7.57
N LEU A 97 12.10 7.92 7.74
CA LEU A 97 10.80 7.37 8.16
C LEU A 97 10.39 7.84 9.56
N LEU A 98 11.33 7.90 10.49
CA LEU A 98 11.05 8.44 11.83
C LEU A 98 10.63 9.92 11.75
N ARG A 99 11.30 10.73 10.91
CA ARG A 99 10.85 12.12 10.67
C ARG A 99 9.43 12.19 10.09
N ARG A 100 9.09 11.29 9.14
CA ARG A 100 7.73 11.24 8.56
C ARG A 100 6.69 10.81 9.60
N LEU A 101 7.01 9.89 10.49
CA LEU A 101 6.14 9.52 11.61
C LEU A 101 5.93 10.70 12.57
N GLU A 102 6.98 11.46 12.91
CA GLU A 102 6.84 12.66 13.73
C GLU A 102 6.00 13.76 13.03
N GLN A 103 6.11 13.91 11.71
CA GLN A 103 5.24 14.81 10.95
C GLN A 103 3.78 14.32 10.97
N MET A 104 3.54 13.00 10.82
CA MET A 104 2.22 12.39 10.95
C MET A 104 1.57 12.76 12.29
N LYS A 105 2.32 12.63 13.40
CA LYS A 105 1.90 12.98 14.76
C LYS A 105 1.69 14.49 14.92
N LYS A 106 2.68 15.29 14.56
CA LYS A 106 2.67 16.75 14.69
C LYS A 106 1.48 17.41 14.02
N TYR A 107 1.13 16.93 12.83
CA TYR A 107 0.04 17.49 12.04
C TYR A 107 -1.29 16.77 12.24
N SER A 108 -1.33 15.76 13.13
CA SER A 108 -2.50 14.90 13.34
C SER A 108 -3.05 14.35 12.02
N ALA A 109 -2.15 14.01 11.07
CA ALA A 109 -2.56 13.61 9.74
C ALA A 109 -3.33 12.28 9.76
N LEU A 110 -4.27 12.11 8.85
CA LEU A 110 -5.01 10.86 8.66
C LEU A 110 -4.17 9.80 7.96
N ASN A 111 -3.37 10.25 6.99
CA ASN A 111 -2.42 9.44 6.24
C ASN A 111 -1.25 10.31 5.79
N LEU A 112 -0.04 9.76 5.80
CA LEU A 112 1.14 10.34 5.18
C LEU A 112 1.71 9.32 4.19
N ARG A 113 1.43 9.53 2.92
CA ARG A 113 1.83 8.65 1.83
C ARG A 113 3.25 8.96 1.38
N MET A 114 4.09 7.93 1.29
CA MET A 114 5.49 8.05 0.87
C MET A 114 5.72 7.68 -0.60
N ILE A 115 4.65 7.39 -1.31
CA ILE A 115 4.63 7.13 -2.76
C ILE A 115 3.64 8.12 -3.37
N PRO A 116 4.08 9.10 -4.17
CA PRO A 116 3.21 10.09 -4.79
C PRO A 116 2.44 9.49 -5.97
N ASN A 117 1.48 8.61 -5.67
CA ASN A 117 0.59 7.97 -6.65
C ASN A 117 -0.86 7.99 -6.15
N PRO A 118 -1.83 8.69 -6.83
CA PRO A 118 -1.58 9.48 -8.05
C PRO A 118 -0.57 10.60 -7.82
N GLU A 119 0.12 11.02 -8.88
CA GLU A 119 1.08 12.12 -8.79
C GLU A 119 0.38 13.41 -8.31
N PRO A 120 0.91 14.06 -7.25
CA PRO A 120 0.34 15.31 -6.76
C PRO A 120 0.40 16.42 -7.82
N SER A 121 -0.73 17.04 -8.07
CA SER A 121 -0.88 18.13 -9.03
C SER A 121 -1.75 19.24 -8.43
N GLU A 122 -1.84 20.40 -9.05
CA GLU A 122 -2.72 21.49 -8.62
C GLU A 122 -4.20 21.11 -8.62
N LYS A 123 -4.59 20.06 -9.35
CA LYS A 123 -5.97 19.58 -9.42
C LYS A 123 -6.37 18.71 -8.22
N ASN A 124 -5.42 17.99 -7.63
CA ASN A 124 -5.68 16.98 -6.60
C ASN A 124 -4.94 17.22 -5.29
N SER A 125 -4.05 18.23 -5.23
CA SER A 125 -3.26 18.51 -4.04
C SER A 125 -2.85 19.98 -3.96
N LEU A 126 -2.63 20.43 -2.72
CA LEU A 126 -2.17 21.77 -2.39
C LEU A 126 -0.75 21.71 -1.81
N ALA A 127 -0.01 22.82 -1.88
CA ALA A 127 1.20 22.95 -1.09
C ALA A 127 0.82 22.91 0.40
N PHE A 128 1.49 22.06 1.17
CA PHE A 128 1.24 22.02 2.60
C PHE A 128 1.97 23.17 3.28
N ALA A 129 1.22 24.19 3.68
CA ALA A 129 1.79 25.45 4.15
C ALA A 129 2.67 25.31 5.42
N ALA A 130 2.37 24.33 6.26
CA ALA A 130 3.13 24.07 7.48
C ALA A 130 4.48 23.36 7.23
N ASP A 131 4.64 22.71 6.08
CA ASP A 131 5.86 21.98 5.73
C ASP A 131 6.01 21.85 4.20
N GLY A 132 6.92 22.62 3.63
CA GLY A 132 7.17 22.63 2.17
C GLY A 132 7.73 21.32 1.61
N SER A 133 8.15 20.35 2.45
CA SER A 133 8.58 19.03 2.00
C SER A 133 7.40 18.11 1.64
N LEU A 134 6.18 18.50 2.01
CA LEU A 134 4.96 17.75 1.83
C LEU A 134 3.96 18.48 0.93
N ARG A 135 3.01 17.74 0.40
CA ARG A 135 1.77 18.26 -0.19
C ARG A 135 0.58 17.65 0.54
N GLU A 136 -0.55 18.30 0.47
CA GLU A 136 -1.81 17.79 1.00
C GLU A 136 -2.75 17.44 -0.14
N TYR A 137 -3.23 16.20 -0.18
CA TYR A 137 -4.29 15.83 -1.13
C TYR A 137 -5.60 16.53 -0.76
N VAL A 138 -6.26 17.06 -1.79
CA VAL A 138 -7.61 17.58 -1.65
C VAL A 138 -8.56 16.42 -1.40
N LYS A 139 -9.24 16.43 -0.25
CA LYS A 139 -10.24 15.42 0.08
C LYS A 139 -11.36 15.39 -0.95
N ARG A 140 -12.03 14.26 -1.06
CA ARG A 140 -13.09 14.00 -2.05
C ARG A 140 -12.62 14.11 -3.50
N THR A 141 -11.31 13.96 -3.73
CA THR A 141 -10.74 13.72 -5.05
C THR A 141 -10.40 12.25 -5.21
N ALA A 142 -10.41 11.76 -6.45
CA ALA A 142 -10.14 10.36 -6.75
C ALA A 142 -8.76 9.93 -6.22
N TYR A 143 -8.73 8.83 -5.46
CA TYR A 143 -7.52 8.25 -4.88
C TYR A 143 -6.74 9.16 -3.89
N CYS A 144 -7.38 10.17 -3.31
CA CYS A 144 -6.77 10.84 -2.16
C CYS A 144 -6.57 9.86 -0.99
N VAL A 145 -7.42 8.86 -0.88
CA VAL A 145 -7.19 7.63 -0.09
C VAL A 145 -6.76 6.52 -1.05
N ALA A 146 -5.59 5.94 -0.84
CA ALA A 146 -5.09 4.80 -1.62
C ALA A 146 -4.13 3.94 -0.79
N THR A 147 -4.04 2.66 -1.11
CA THR A 147 -3.28 1.65 -0.36
C THR A 147 -1.77 1.69 -0.62
N GLN A 148 -1.28 2.75 -1.24
CA GLN A 148 0.15 2.98 -1.39
C GLN A 148 0.84 3.09 -0.02
N THR A 149 2.11 2.68 0.03
CA THR A 149 2.90 2.70 1.27
C THR A 149 2.87 4.08 1.93
N GLY A 150 2.49 4.10 3.19
CA GLY A 150 2.40 5.30 4.01
C GLY A 150 2.06 4.99 5.45
N PHE A 151 2.26 5.98 6.30
CA PHE A 151 1.75 5.95 7.66
C PHE A 151 0.26 6.25 7.68
N TRP A 152 -0.46 5.52 8.51
CA TRP A 152 -1.90 5.67 8.70
C TRP A 152 -2.23 5.85 10.16
N ASP A 153 -3.16 6.75 10.45
CA ASP A 153 -3.89 6.75 11.71
C ASP A 153 -4.76 5.49 11.78
N CYS A 154 -4.58 4.69 12.83
CA CYS A 154 -5.25 3.39 12.95
C CYS A 154 -6.78 3.55 13.04
N ALA A 155 -7.28 4.57 13.72
CA ALA A 155 -8.72 4.79 13.87
C ALA A 155 -9.36 5.16 12.53
N PHE A 156 -8.73 6.06 11.77
CA PHE A 156 -9.17 6.43 10.43
C PHE A 156 -9.16 5.22 9.47
N LEU A 157 -8.03 4.50 9.41
CA LEU A 157 -7.87 3.33 8.55
C LEU A 157 -8.92 2.25 8.88
N ARG A 158 -9.12 1.98 10.17
CA ARG A 158 -10.11 1.01 10.66
C ARG A 158 -11.54 1.41 10.28
N ARG A 159 -11.89 2.68 10.47
CA ARG A 159 -13.22 3.18 10.13
C ARG A 159 -13.53 3.03 8.64
N LEU A 160 -12.60 3.38 7.77
CA LEU A 160 -12.77 3.20 6.32
C LEU A 160 -12.87 1.73 5.94
N ALA A 161 -11.99 0.87 6.49
CA ALA A 161 -12.01 -0.55 6.20
C ALA A 161 -13.32 -1.22 6.65
N ALA A 162 -13.89 -0.80 7.78
CA ALA A 162 -15.15 -1.35 8.29
C ALA A 162 -16.37 -1.07 7.39
N LYS A 163 -16.30 -0.05 6.53
CA LYS A 163 -17.38 0.36 5.62
C LYS A 163 -17.26 -0.23 4.20
N THR A 164 -16.20 -0.97 3.92
CA THR A 164 -15.89 -1.44 2.57
C THR A 164 -15.65 -2.95 2.55
N ALA A 165 -15.89 -3.60 1.42
CA ALA A 165 -15.74 -5.05 1.29
C ALA A 165 -14.46 -5.45 0.54
N SER A 166 -13.85 -4.54 -0.21
CA SER A 166 -12.66 -4.83 -1.01
C SER A 166 -11.69 -3.67 -1.03
N ILE A 167 -10.40 -3.96 -1.34
CA ILE A 167 -9.37 -2.93 -1.51
C ILE A 167 -9.77 -1.87 -2.55
N TRP A 168 -10.47 -2.25 -3.61
CA TRP A 168 -10.95 -1.35 -4.65
C TRP A 168 -12.06 -0.42 -4.16
N GLU A 169 -12.94 -0.94 -3.33
CA GLU A 169 -13.97 -0.12 -2.67
C GLU A 169 -13.35 0.81 -1.63
N PHE A 170 -12.40 0.32 -0.86
CA PHE A 170 -11.64 1.12 0.10
C PHE A 170 -11.04 2.38 -0.56
N GLU A 171 -10.33 2.23 -1.67
CA GLU A 171 -9.72 3.36 -2.37
C GLU A 171 -10.74 4.29 -3.01
N ARG A 172 -11.79 3.73 -3.63
CA ARG A 172 -12.79 4.52 -4.36
C ARG A 172 -13.74 5.25 -3.44
N TYR A 173 -14.32 4.56 -2.44
CA TYR A 173 -15.29 5.16 -1.51
C TYR A 173 -14.60 5.89 -0.36
N GLY A 174 -13.51 5.36 0.17
CA GLY A 174 -12.72 6.00 1.22
C GLY A 174 -12.24 7.40 0.83
N SER A 175 -11.97 7.62 -0.46
CA SER A 175 -11.60 8.95 -0.98
C SER A 175 -12.72 10.01 -0.87
N TYR A 176 -13.95 9.61 -0.57
CA TYR A 176 -15.13 10.49 -0.45
C TYR A 176 -15.81 10.41 0.92
N ASP A 177 -15.36 9.52 1.81
CA ASP A 177 -15.97 9.28 3.13
C ASP A 177 -15.10 9.87 4.25
N PHE A 178 -15.42 11.11 4.63
CA PHE A 178 -14.78 11.81 5.75
C PHE A 178 -15.85 12.31 6.72
N THR A 179 -15.58 12.18 8.03
CA THR A 179 -16.36 12.82 9.08
C THR A 179 -15.98 14.28 9.21
N ASP A 180 -16.78 15.08 9.92
CA ASP A 180 -16.48 16.50 10.16
C ASP A 180 -15.14 16.70 10.88
N GLU A 181 -14.81 15.84 11.83
CA GLU A 181 -13.51 15.83 12.52
C GLU A 181 -12.36 15.54 11.54
N GLU A 182 -12.53 14.55 10.68
CA GLU A 182 -11.52 14.16 9.69
C GLU A 182 -11.32 15.21 8.59
N GLU A 183 -12.33 16.06 8.31
CA GLU A 183 -12.19 17.17 7.36
C GLU A 183 -11.09 18.17 7.78
N SER A 184 -10.90 18.37 9.07
CA SER A 184 -9.86 19.27 9.59
C SER A 184 -8.45 18.67 9.61
N ARG A 185 -8.31 17.35 9.43
CA ARG A 185 -7.05 16.60 9.51
C ARG A 185 -6.48 16.33 8.11
N PRO A 186 -5.19 16.61 7.82
CA PRO A 186 -4.66 16.50 6.47
C PRO A 186 -4.43 15.06 6.01
N ILE A 187 -4.50 14.84 4.70
CA ILE A 187 -3.95 13.67 4.00
C ILE A 187 -2.69 14.11 3.28
N LEU A 188 -1.56 13.72 3.82
CA LEU A 188 -0.25 14.17 3.37
C LEU A 188 0.38 13.21 2.35
N VAL A 189 1.24 13.75 1.51
CA VAL A 189 2.02 12.99 0.55
C VAL A 189 3.39 13.63 0.36
N THR A 190 4.41 12.79 0.21
CA THR A 190 5.77 13.23 -0.13
C THR A 190 5.85 13.67 -1.60
N ARG A 191 6.81 14.51 -1.93
CA ARG A 191 7.01 14.98 -3.32
C ARG A 191 7.62 13.92 -4.22
N GLU A 192 8.38 12.98 -3.62
CA GLU A 192 9.10 11.94 -4.30
C GLU A 192 8.84 10.58 -3.63
N LYS A 193 9.20 9.49 -4.31
CA LYS A 193 9.15 8.14 -3.74
C LYS A 193 10.22 8.00 -2.66
N GLU A 194 9.81 7.93 -1.41
CA GLU A 194 10.70 7.83 -0.24
C GLU A 194 10.82 6.42 0.33
N PHE A 195 9.87 5.54 0.03
CA PHE A 195 9.95 4.14 0.47
C PHE A 195 10.43 3.24 -0.69
N PRO A 196 11.55 2.51 -0.53
CA PRO A 196 12.25 1.88 -1.65
C PRO A 196 11.73 0.46 -1.94
N PHE A 197 10.52 0.31 -2.44
CA PHE A 197 9.97 -0.98 -2.83
C PHE A 197 9.65 -1.05 -4.33
N LEU A 198 9.48 -2.26 -4.82
CA LEU A 198 8.90 -2.55 -6.12
C LEU A 198 7.69 -3.48 -5.93
N ASP A 199 6.70 -3.35 -6.82
CA ASP A 199 5.60 -4.30 -6.91
C ASP A 199 6.11 -5.58 -7.60
N ALA A 200 6.28 -6.67 -6.86
CA ALA A 200 6.85 -7.90 -7.39
C ALA A 200 5.85 -8.71 -8.22
N VAL A 201 4.55 -8.53 -7.94
CA VAL A 201 3.44 -9.26 -8.57
C VAL A 201 2.37 -8.28 -9.00
N HIS A 202 1.82 -8.46 -10.21
CA HIS A 202 0.66 -7.70 -10.69
C HIS A 202 -0.40 -8.66 -11.22
N LYS A 203 -1.64 -8.52 -10.70
CA LYS A 203 -2.77 -9.40 -11.06
C LYS A 203 -2.46 -10.90 -10.94
N GLY A 204 -1.68 -11.27 -9.92
CA GLY A 204 -1.31 -12.65 -9.63
C GLY A 204 -0.16 -13.22 -10.47
N ALA A 205 0.42 -12.47 -11.40
CA ALA A 205 1.58 -12.86 -12.19
C ALA A 205 2.83 -12.07 -11.77
N TRP A 206 4.00 -12.70 -11.87
CA TRP A 206 5.27 -12.05 -11.58
C TRP A 206 5.54 -10.89 -12.53
N GLU A 207 5.97 -9.77 -11.97
CA GLU A 207 6.58 -8.71 -12.76
C GLU A 207 8.07 -9.02 -13.04
N THR A 208 8.56 -8.58 -14.20
CA THR A 208 9.93 -8.88 -14.62
C THR A 208 10.97 -8.38 -13.62
N TRP A 209 10.74 -7.21 -13.03
CA TRP A 209 11.61 -6.64 -11.99
C TRP A 209 11.52 -7.39 -10.67
N GLY A 210 10.36 -7.96 -10.30
CA GLY A 210 10.22 -8.83 -9.13
C GLY A 210 11.10 -10.07 -9.24
N VAL A 211 11.03 -10.77 -10.40
CA VAL A 211 11.91 -11.91 -10.71
C VAL A 211 13.37 -11.51 -10.70
N LYS A 212 13.71 -10.37 -11.31
CA LYS A 212 15.08 -9.84 -11.33
C LYS A 212 15.58 -9.58 -9.92
N CYS A 213 14.77 -8.92 -9.08
CA CYS A 213 15.10 -8.63 -7.69
C CYS A 213 15.45 -9.91 -6.91
N LEU A 214 14.62 -10.97 -7.03
CA LEU A 214 14.87 -12.23 -6.34
C LEU A 214 16.18 -12.88 -6.82
N LYS A 215 16.43 -12.92 -8.13
CA LYS A 215 17.67 -13.48 -8.71
C LYS A 215 18.92 -12.73 -8.27
N GLU A 216 18.89 -11.40 -8.31
CA GLU A 216 20.02 -10.55 -7.88
C GLU A 216 20.32 -10.69 -6.39
N ASN A 217 19.29 -10.98 -5.59
CA ASN A 217 19.43 -11.25 -4.16
C ASN A 217 19.74 -12.73 -3.86
N LYS A 218 19.88 -13.58 -4.88
CA LYS A 218 20.18 -15.02 -4.74
C LYS A 218 19.16 -15.75 -3.87
N LEU A 219 17.91 -15.31 -3.93
CA LEU A 219 16.81 -15.98 -3.25
C LEU A 219 16.29 -17.10 -4.15
N ASP A 220 16.32 -18.33 -3.61
CA ASP A 220 15.71 -19.48 -4.26
C ASP A 220 14.18 -19.35 -4.15
N PHE A 221 13.49 -19.49 -5.28
CA PHE A 221 12.07 -19.30 -5.36
C PHE A 221 11.44 -20.10 -6.49
N ASP A 222 10.33 -20.77 -6.20
CA ASP A 222 9.54 -21.49 -7.18
C ASP A 222 8.66 -20.55 -8.02
N PHE A 223 9.14 -20.20 -9.20
CA PHE A 223 8.38 -19.33 -10.12
C PHE A 223 7.22 -20.05 -10.82
N SER A 224 7.07 -21.40 -10.68
CA SER A 224 6.01 -22.15 -11.36
C SER A 224 4.61 -21.85 -10.83
N LYS A 225 4.49 -21.46 -9.57
CA LYS A 225 3.22 -21.11 -8.92
C LYS A 225 2.55 -19.88 -9.54
N ARG A 226 3.32 -18.97 -10.14
CA ARG A 226 2.83 -17.74 -10.77
C ARG A 226 3.51 -17.57 -12.11
N GLY A 227 2.72 -17.55 -13.19
CA GLY A 227 3.25 -17.30 -14.52
C GLY A 227 3.92 -15.93 -14.64
N LEU A 228 4.85 -15.83 -15.58
CA LEU A 228 5.32 -14.54 -16.07
C LEU A 228 4.26 -13.93 -16.99
N PRO A 229 4.09 -12.60 -17.02
CA PRO A 229 3.17 -11.96 -17.97
C PRO A 229 3.53 -12.36 -19.40
N SER A 230 2.54 -12.72 -20.21
CA SER A 230 2.76 -13.00 -21.63
C SER A 230 3.34 -11.79 -22.35
N PHE A 231 4.01 -11.98 -23.47
CA PHE A 231 4.55 -10.87 -24.27
C PHE A 231 3.45 -9.86 -24.64
N SER A 232 2.27 -10.34 -25.00
CA SER A 232 1.11 -9.49 -25.33
C SER A 232 0.63 -8.67 -24.11
N THR A 233 0.65 -9.26 -22.91
CA THR A 233 0.32 -8.54 -21.66
C THR A 233 1.36 -7.46 -21.37
N ARG A 234 2.66 -7.79 -21.47
CA ARG A 234 3.74 -6.81 -21.27
C ARG A 234 3.65 -5.64 -22.24
N LEU A 235 3.36 -5.92 -23.52
CA LEU A 235 3.20 -4.88 -24.53
C LEU A 235 1.99 -3.98 -24.21
N LYS A 236 0.84 -4.55 -23.85
CA LYS A 236 -0.34 -3.79 -23.44
C LYS A 236 -0.06 -2.88 -22.24
N GLU A 237 0.62 -3.41 -21.23
CA GLU A 237 0.98 -2.61 -20.04
C GLU A 237 2.03 -1.52 -20.36
N ALA A 238 2.97 -1.79 -21.26
CA ALA A 238 3.92 -0.78 -21.73
C ALA A 238 3.21 0.36 -22.49
N VAL A 239 2.30 0.02 -23.39
CA VAL A 239 1.48 1.00 -24.15
C VAL A 239 0.61 1.80 -23.18
N LYS A 240 -0.04 1.13 -22.22
CA LYS A 240 -0.87 1.78 -21.20
C LYS A 240 -0.06 2.76 -20.35
N ARG A 241 1.15 2.37 -19.90
CA ARG A 241 2.06 3.26 -19.16
C ARG A 241 2.52 4.45 -20.01
N PHE A 242 2.77 4.23 -21.29
CA PHE A 242 3.13 5.31 -22.21
C PHE A 242 1.97 6.31 -22.38
N ILE A 243 0.75 5.82 -22.61
CA ILE A 243 -0.44 6.67 -22.73
C ILE A 243 -0.72 7.41 -21.41
N TRP A 244 -0.54 6.73 -20.27
CA TRP A 244 -0.68 7.34 -18.95
C TRP A 244 0.28 8.51 -18.76
N LYS A 245 1.55 8.37 -19.18
CA LYS A 245 2.54 9.47 -19.11
C LYS A 245 2.16 10.65 -19.99
N LEU A 246 1.55 10.41 -21.15
CA LEU A 246 1.16 11.46 -22.08
C LEU A 246 -0.15 12.15 -21.67
N ASN A 247 -1.14 11.39 -21.22
CA ASN A 247 -2.45 11.92 -20.86
C ASN A 247 -3.15 11.06 -19.78
N PRO A 248 -2.88 11.31 -18.49
CA PRO A 248 -3.48 10.57 -17.39
C PRO A 248 -5.03 10.65 -17.37
N GLU A 249 -5.58 11.81 -17.77
CA GLU A 249 -7.03 12.03 -17.76
C GLU A 249 -7.76 11.15 -18.79
N LEU A 250 -7.15 10.95 -19.96
CA LEU A 250 -7.71 10.08 -21.00
C LEU A 250 -7.82 8.62 -20.49
N VAL A 251 -6.78 8.14 -19.85
CA VAL A 251 -6.76 6.76 -19.30
C VAL A 251 -7.79 6.60 -18.20
N THR A 252 -7.93 7.57 -17.32
CA THR A 252 -8.93 7.55 -16.24
C THR A 252 -10.36 7.57 -16.82
N ARG A 253 -10.62 8.40 -17.83
CA ARG A 253 -11.93 8.44 -18.52
C ARG A 253 -12.26 7.11 -19.21
N LEU A 254 -11.28 6.50 -19.88
CA LEU A 254 -11.45 5.20 -20.52
C LEU A 254 -11.73 4.10 -19.50
N GLN A 255 -10.98 4.06 -18.39
CA GLN A 255 -11.20 3.08 -17.33
C GLN A 255 -12.59 3.20 -16.69
N ASN A 256 -13.04 4.41 -16.43
CA ASN A 256 -14.38 4.66 -15.88
C ASN A 256 -15.49 4.25 -16.86
N ARG A 257 -15.32 4.48 -18.15
CA ARG A 257 -16.26 4.08 -19.19
C ARG A 257 -16.38 2.55 -19.34
N PHE A 258 -15.26 1.82 -19.24
CA PHE A 258 -15.26 0.35 -19.25
C PHE A 258 -15.82 -0.24 -17.97
N ALA A 259 -15.63 0.39 -16.81
CA ALA A 259 -16.21 -0.05 -15.54
C ALA A 259 -17.74 0.11 -15.50
N LEU A 260 -18.28 1.18 -16.09
CA LEU A 260 -19.71 1.41 -16.22
C LEU A 260 -20.37 0.44 -17.21
N GLY A 261 -19.77 0.20 -18.37
CA GLY A 261 -20.28 -0.75 -19.37
C GLY A 261 -20.22 -2.23 -18.94
N ALA A 262 -19.39 -2.57 -17.95
CA ALA A 262 -19.35 -3.91 -17.36
C ALA A 262 -20.48 -4.14 -16.34
N LYS A 263 -21.01 -3.08 -15.71
CA LYS A 263 -22.18 -3.15 -14.82
C LYS A 263 -23.50 -3.30 -15.59
N GLU A 264 -23.63 -2.63 -16.73
CA GLU A 264 -24.82 -2.73 -17.59
C GLU A 264 -25.00 -4.10 -18.28
N ARG A 265 -23.93 -4.91 -18.37
CA ARG A 265 -24.01 -6.28 -18.96
C ARG A 265 -24.23 -7.38 -17.90
N LYS A 266 -24.38 -7.04 -16.64
CA LYS A 266 -24.63 -7.98 -15.53
C LYS A 266 -25.94 -7.70 -14.77
N GLY A 267 -26.76 -6.75 -15.28
CA GLY A 267 -28.11 -6.45 -14.79
C GLY A 267 -29.19 -7.08 -15.66
#